data_655e318c220f6d569cd25a8e5f8cc311
#
_entry.id   655e318c220f6d569cd25a8e5f8cc311
#
_cell.length_a   1.000
_cell.length_b   1.000
_cell.length_c   1.000
_cell.angle_alpha   90.00
_cell.angle_beta   90.00
_cell.angle_gamma   90.00
#
_symmetry.space_group_name_H-M   'P 1'
#
loop_
_entity.id
_entity.type
_entity.pdbx_description
1 polymer ?
#
loop_
_entity_poly.entity_id
_entity_poly.type
_entity_poly.pdbx_seq_one_letter_code
_entity_poly.pdbx_strand_id
1 'polypeptide(L)'
;MPRLVKLPTVKLRAVIVREQRVRKMLRGWLQTQHRIGGRSISERSQIPLQKRVFQRLGVVLVIAELFSVGAPTAQAQPIKTYPASVVFQGDVFDCGPAALATLLQLRLRRSATLSELAEALPVLSREEWRRIRTHGYSLGQLIAMTAELGVRATLSRLTARGLAQISLPVLVYLDLPTGPHYSVLTGMVGSQVALADPSQGAVVWPKAQFFSAWSTTGGGYVLSITADPVG
;
A
#
# COMPACT_ATOMS: atom_id res chain seq x y z
N MET A 1 51.09 -4.81 -3.99
CA MET A 1 50.42 -5.98 -3.34
C MET A 1 49.12 -5.51 -2.75
N PRO A 2 47.94 -5.90 -3.27
CA PRO A 2 46.66 -5.49 -2.73
C PRO A 2 46.27 -6.35 -1.51
N ARG A 3 45.85 -5.70 -0.44
CA ARG A 3 45.33 -6.35 0.78
C ARG A 3 43.95 -6.91 0.54
N LEU A 4 43.78 -8.21 0.71
CA LEU A 4 42.50 -8.91 0.72
C LEU A 4 41.69 -8.51 1.97
N VAL A 5 40.53 -7.87 1.75
CA VAL A 5 39.56 -7.56 2.81
C VAL A 5 38.73 -8.82 3.07
N LYS A 6 38.90 -9.42 4.27
CA LYS A 6 38.07 -10.56 4.73
C LYS A 6 36.66 -10.05 5.10
N LEU A 7 35.65 -10.50 4.37
CA LEU A 7 34.23 -10.28 4.69
C LEU A 7 33.83 -11.13 5.93
N PRO A 8 33.02 -10.59 6.84
CA PRO A 8 32.64 -11.31 8.07
C PRO A 8 31.64 -12.45 7.77
N THR A 9 31.99 -13.63 8.23
CA THR A 9 31.30 -14.94 8.05
C THR A 9 29.88 -14.99 8.65
N VAL A 10 29.46 -13.97 9.40
CA VAL A 10 28.16 -13.94 10.11
C VAL A 10 26.97 -13.72 9.16
N LYS A 11 27.16 -12.99 8.05
CA LYS A 11 26.05 -12.71 7.09
C LYS A 11 25.65 -13.92 6.23
N LEU A 12 26.57 -14.86 6.01
CA LEU A 12 26.27 -16.06 5.18
C LEU A 12 25.35 -17.06 5.91
N ARG A 13 25.47 -17.20 7.23
CA ARG A 13 24.65 -18.13 8.02
C ARG A 13 23.17 -17.71 8.07
N ALA A 14 22.87 -16.41 8.12
CA ALA A 14 21.50 -15.92 8.17
C ALA A 14 20.72 -16.17 6.85
N VAL A 15 21.41 -16.10 5.71
CA VAL A 15 20.80 -16.34 4.39
C VAL A 15 20.48 -17.83 4.21
N ILE A 16 21.39 -18.72 4.59
CA ILE A 16 21.22 -20.19 4.46
C ILE A 16 20.06 -20.70 5.34
N VAL A 17 19.92 -20.18 6.57
CA VAL A 17 18.83 -20.58 7.48
C VAL A 17 17.46 -20.14 6.95
N ARG A 18 17.39 -18.97 6.28
CA ARG A 18 16.14 -18.44 5.69
C ARG A 18 15.68 -19.27 4.49
N GLU A 19 16.62 -19.68 3.65
CA GLU A 19 16.34 -20.51 2.47
C GLU A 19 15.87 -21.93 2.83
N GLN A 20 16.44 -22.54 3.86
CA GLN A 20 16.00 -23.85 4.35
C GLN A 20 14.60 -23.82 4.97
N ARG A 21 14.20 -22.70 5.61
CA ARG A 21 12.86 -22.54 6.18
C ARG A 21 11.79 -22.43 5.10
N VAL A 22 12.08 -21.72 4.00
CA VAL A 22 11.17 -21.60 2.85
C VAL A 22 10.99 -22.94 2.13
N ARG A 23 12.06 -23.70 1.91
CA ARG A 23 11.99 -25.04 1.30
C ARG A 23 11.21 -26.06 2.15
N LYS A 24 11.22 -25.92 3.47
CA LYS A 24 10.44 -26.78 4.37
C LYS A 24 8.94 -26.45 4.34
N MET A 25 8.58 -25.17 4.23
CA MET A 25 7.19 -24.73 4.07
C MET A 25 6.59 -25.19 2.73
N LEU A 26 7.32 -25.06 1.63
CA LEU A 26 6.88 -25.50 0.30
C LEU A 26 6.67 -27.00 0.21
N ARG A 27 7.52 -27.82 0.84
CA ARG A 27 7.34 -29.27 0.90
C ARG A 27 6.11 -29.69 1.72
N GLY A 28 5.81 -29.00 2.82
CA GLY A 28 4.59 -29.26 3.61
C GLY A 28 3.31 -28.95 2.83
N TRP A 29 3.30 -27.87 2.05
CA TRP A 29 2.15 -27.47 1.24
C TRP A 29 1.87 -28.45 0.10
N LEU A 30 2.90 -28.95 -0.59
CA LEU A 30 2.77 -29.96 -1.66
C LEU A 30 2.25 -31.30 -1.16
N GLN A 31 2.60 -31.73 0.07
CA GLN A 31 2.08 -32.98 0.65
C GLN A 31 0.61 -32.89 1.06
N THR A 32 0.09 -31.70 1.35
CA THR A 32 -1.32 -31.50 1.72
C THR A 32 -2.24 -31.57 0.50
N GLN A 33 -1.76 -31.19 -0.69
CA GLN A 33 -2.55 -31.25 -1.94
C GLN A 33 -2.77 -32.69 -2.44
N HIS A 34 -1.84 -33.63 -2.15
CA HIS A 34 -1.98 -35.03 -2.57
C HIS A 34 -2.99 -35.87 -1.74
N ARG A 35 -3.51 -35.33 -0.63
CA ARG A 35 -4.42 -36.05 0.27
C ARG A 35 -5.91 -35.83 0.00
N ILE A 36 -6.28 -34.95 -0.92
CA ILE A 36 -7.69 -34.59 -1.22
C ILE A 36 -8.21 -35.27 -2.50
N GLY A 37 -7.38 -35.98 -3.25
CA GLY A 37 -7.70 -36.58 -4.55
C GLY A 37 -7.88 -38.09 -4.54
N GLY A 38 -8.58 -38.67 -3.58
CA GLY A 38 -8.77 -40.10 -3.52
C GLY A 38 -10.14 -40.53 -2.97
N ARG A 39 -11.19 -40.39 -3.76
CA ARG A 39 -12.41 -41.23 -3.63
C ARG A 39 -12.84 -41.75 -4.99
N SER A 40 -12.62 -43.01 -5.17
CA SER A 40 -13.07 -43.84 -6.26
C SER A 40 -14.60 -43.85 -6.31
N ILE A 41 -15.17 -43.62 -7.49
CA ILE A 41 -16.59 -43.90 -7.81
C ILE A 41 -16.62 -45.24 -8.45
N SER A 42 -17.14 -46.24 -7.74
CA SER A 42 -17.46 -47.57 -8.22
C SER A 42 -18.98 -47.68 -8.36
N GLU A 43 -19.38 -48.03 -9.59
CA GLU A 43 -20.53 -48.83 -10.00
C GLU A 43 -21.95 -48.61 -9.46
N ARG A 44 -22.81 -48.48 -10.41
CA ARG A 44 -24.18 -49.00 -10.71
C ARG A 44 -25.12 -47.84 -11.02
N SER A 45 -25.84 -47.83 -12.11
CA SER A 45 -26.65 -48.83 -12.77
C SER A 45 -27.13 -48.26 -14.11
N GLN A 46 -27.16 -49.11 -15.12
CA GLN A 46 -27.72 -48.82 -16.46
C GLN A 46 -29.24 -48.73 -16.38
N ILE A 47 -29.81 -47.61 -16.84
CA ILE A 47 -31.24 -47.46 -17.16
C ILE A 47 -31.30 -46.98 -18.61
N PRO A 48 -32.08 -47.64 -19.52
CA PRO A 48 -32.05 -47.34 -20.94
C PRO A 48 -32.75 -46.02 -21.27
N LEU A 49 -31.99 -45.16 -21.93
CA LEU A 49 -32.44 -43.90 -22.53
C LEU A 49 -33.22 -44.22 -23.82
N GLN A 50 -34.51 -44.30 -23.76
CA GLN A 50 -35.37 -44.02 -24.93
C GLN A 50 -36.83 -43.98 -24.48
N LYS A 51 -37.43 -42.80 -24.48
CA LYS A 51 -38.85 -42.43 -24.55
C LYS A 51 -39.35 -41.36 -23.59
N ARG A 52 -38.54 -40.37 -23.19
CA ARG A 52 -39.07 -39.19 -22.45
C ARG A 52 -38.41 -37.85 -22.83
N VAL A 53 -37.94 -37.72 -24.08
CA VAL A 53 -37.21 -36.49 -24.49
C VAL A 53 -38.14 -35.46 -25.16
N PHE A 54 -39.36 -35.77 -25.54
CA PHE A 54 -40.16 -34.84 -26.37
C PHE A 54 -41.26 -34.05 -25.66
N GLN A 55 -41.41 -34.12 -24.33
CA GLN A 55 -42.50 -33.42 -23.66
C GLN A 55 -42.08 -32.38 -22.61
N ARG A 56 -40.76 -32.11 -22.49
CA ARG A 56 -40.26 -31.09 -21.54
C ARG A 56 -39.42 -29.97 -22.17
N LEU A 57 -39.31 -29.91 -23.49
CA LEU A 57 -38.55 -28.86 -24.19
C LEU A 57 -39.33 -27.56 -24.42
N GLY A 58 -40.66 -27.56 -24.21
CA GLY A 58 -41.49 -26.37 -24.40
C GLY A 58 -41.55 -25.40 -23.21
N VAL A 59 -41.21 -25.85 -22.00
CA VAL A 59 -41.37 -25.03 -20.79
C VAL A 59 -40.03 -24.39 -20.32
N VAL A 60 -38.90 -24.97 -20.76
CA VAL A 60 -37.57 -24.46 -20.34
C VAL A 60 -37.14 -23.23 -21.17
N LEU A 61 -37.67 -23.02 -22.38
CA LEU A 61 -37.29 -21.90 -23.25
C LEU A 61 -37.99 -20.59 -22.90
N VAL A 62 -39.08 -20.57 -22.14
CA VAL A 62 -39.80 -19.35 -21.76
C VAL A 62 -39.29 -18.76 -20.44
N ILE A 63 -38.56 -19.53 -19.63
CA ILE A 63 -38.01 -19.04 -18.33
C ILE A 63 -36.63 -18.44 -18.50
N ALA A 64 -35.90 -18.70 -19.60
CA ALA A 64 -34.55 -18.16 -19.82
C ALA A 64 -34.53 -16.66 -20.19
N GLU A 65 -35.65 -16.10 -20.69
CA GLU A 65 -35.70 -14.68 -21.06
C GLU A 65 -36.12 -13.75 -19.93
N LEU A 66 -36.61 -14.23 -18.78
CA LEU A 66 -37.05 -13.41 -17.67
C LEU A 66 -35.99 -13.17 -16.60
N PHE A 67 -34.78 -13.75 -16.70
CA PHE A 67 -33.66 -13.54 -15.79
C PHE A 67 -32.50 -12.80 -16.42
N SER A 68 -32.67 -12.16 -17.57
CA SER A 68 -31.70 -11.18 -18.10
C SER A 68 -31.89 -9.81 -17.45
N VAL A 69 -32.06 -9.79 -16.13
CA VAL A 69 -31.80 -8.57 -15.35
C VAL A 69 -30.28 -8.42 -15.39
N GLY A 70 -29.80 -7.60 -16.32
CA GLY A 70 -28.42 -7.21 -16.40
C GLY A 70 -27.98 -6.74 -15.00
N ALA A 71 -27.11 -7.50 -14.35
CA ALA A 71 -26.45 -7.03 -13.15
C ALA A 71 -25.89 -5.65 -13.49
N PRO A 72 -26.18 -4.60 -12.69
CA PRO A 72 -25.57 -3.29 -12.92
C PRO A 72 -24.07 -3.52 -12.90
N THR A 73 -23.42 -3.44 -14.06
CA THR A 73 -21.98 -3.32 -14.13
C THR A 73 -21.66 -2.06 -13.39
N ALA A 74 -21.24 -2.18 -12.13
CA ALA A 74 -20.70 -1.09 -11.36
C ALA A 74 -19.51 -0.56 -12.17
N GLN A 75 -19.76 0.45 -12.98
CA GLN A 75 -18.73 1.16 -13.71
C GLN A 75 -17.82 1.72 -12.63
N ALA A 76 -16.63 1.15 -12.51
CA ALA A 76 -15.60 1.65 -11.62
C ALA A 76 -15.38 3.11 -12.03
N GLN A 77 -15.82 4.04 -11.19
CA GLN A 77 -15.57 5.47 -11.40
C GLN A 77 -14.06 5.63 -11.53
N PRO A 78 -13.56 6.32 -12.57
CA PRO A 78 -12.13 6.54 -12.69
C PRO A 78 -11.64 7.27 -11.45
N ILE A 79 -10.57 6.75 -10.84
CA ILE A 79 -9.92 7.46 -9.75
C ILE A 79 -9.57 8.85 -10.32
N LYS A 80 -10.03 9.91 -9.67
CA LYS A 80 -9.48 11.25 -9.91
C LYS A 80 -8.01 11.18 -9.52
N THR A 81 -7.15 10.79 -10.47
CA THR A 81 -5.73 11.05 -10.37
C THR A 81 -5.62 12.57 -10.43
N TYR A 82 -5.34 13.19 -9.31
CA TYR A 82 -4.92 14.56 -9.34
C TYR A 82 -3.70 14.61 -10.25
N PRO A 83 -3.64 15.45 -11.31
CA PRO A 83 -2.38 15.79 -11.95
C PRO A 83 -1.58 16.55 -10.90
N ALA A 84 -1.06 15.82 -9.95
CA ALA A 84 -0.34 16.39 -8.85
C ALA A 84 1.04 16.71 -9.38
N SER A 85 1.43 17.95 -9.28
CA SER A 85 2.83 18.30 -9.21
C SER A 85 3.39 17.63 -7.96
N VAL A 86 3.85 16.40 -8.11
CA VAL A 86 4.54 15.66 -7.06
C VAL A 86 5.91 16.28 -6.87
N VAL A 87 6.25 16.64 -5.64
CA VAL A 87 7.61 17.03 -5.30
C VAL A 87 8.43 15.76 -5.17
N PHE A 88 9.43 15.59 -6.04
CA PHE A 88 10.31 14.43 -6.02
C PHE A 88 11.38 14.59 -4.93
N GLN A 89 11.73 13.48 -4.29
CA GLN A 89 12.84 13.42 -3.35
C GLN A 89 14.18 13.61 -4.07
N GLY A 90 15.15 14.28 -3.41
CA GLY A 90 16.51 14.43 -3.91
C GLY A 90 17.36 13.20 -3.59
N ASP A 91 17.31 12.78 -2.33
CA ASP A 91 18.01 11.62 -1.79
C ASP A 91 17.03 10.57 -1.25
N VAL A 92 17.53 9.36 -0.97
CA VAL A 92 16.72 8.23 -0.45
C VAL A 92 16.08 8.52 0.91
N PHE A 93 16.60 9.46 1.68
CA PHE A 93 16.09 9.86 3.00
C PHE A 93 15.11 11.05 2.94
N ASP A 94 14.93 11.70 1.78
CA ASP A 94 14.11 12.90 1.60
C ASP A 94 12.63 12.61 1.32
N CYS A 95 12.21 11.36 1.33
CA CYS A 95 10.81 11.00 1.03
C CYS A 95 9.80 11.70 1.96
N GLY A 96 10.17 11.93 3.24
CA GLY A 96 9.33 12.63 4.21
C GLY A 96 9.09 14.09 3.86
N PRO A 97 10.13 14.94 3.76
CA PRO A 97 10.01 16.33 3.31
C PRO A 97 9.35 16.47 1.94
N ALA A 98 9.66 15.61 0.98
CA ALA A 98 9.07 15.66 -0.36
C ALA A 98 7.56 15.33 -0.36
N ALA A 99 7.14 14.30 0.42
CA ALA A 99 5.73 14.01 0.65
C ALA A 99 5.01 15.17 1.36
N LEU A 100 5.67 15.82 2.35
CA LEU A 100 5.12 16.98 3.04
C LEU A 100 4.96 18.17 2.09
N ALA A 101 5.96 18.49 1.26
CA ALA A 101 5.88 19.55 0.25
C ALA A 101 4.71 19.28 -0.73
N THR A 102 4.57 18.05 -1.19
CA THR A 102 3.44 17.61 -2.03
C THR A 102 2.10 17.82 -1.31
N LEU A 103 1.99 17.44 -0.03
CA LEU A 103 0.77 17.61 0.76
C LEU A 103 0.41 19.09 0.95
N LEU A 104 1.38 19.95 1.26
CA LEU A 104 1.21 21.40 1.38
C LEU A 104 0.65 21.99 0.09
N GLN A 105 1.19 21.60 -1.05
CA GLN A 105 0.72 22.08 -2.35
C GLN A 105 -0.69 21.60 -2.66
N LEU A 106 -1.01 20.32 -2.43
CA LEU A 106 -2.31 19.73 -2.74
C LEU A 106 -3.42 20.25 -1.82
N ARG A 107 -3.11 20.43 -0.54
CA ARG A 107 -4.11 20.78 0.48
C ARG A 107 -4.26 22.27 0.68
N LEU A 108 -3.15 23.03 0.62
CA LEU A 108 -3.12 24.44 0.98
C LEU A 108 -2.72 25.36 -0.20
N ARG A 109 -2.42 24.79 -1.37
CA ARG A 109 -1.88 25.54 -2.53
C ARG A 109 -0.57 26.27 -2.19
N ARG A 110 0.17 25.77 -1.21
CA ARG A 110 1.42 26.34 -0.74
C ARG A 110 2.58 25.51 -1.23
N SER A 111 3.47 26.13 -2.00
CA SER A 111 4.73 25.49 -2.41
C SER A 111 5.76 25.59 -1.27
N ALA A 112 6.54 24.54 -1.10
CA ALA A 112 7.72 24.50 -0.24
C ALA A 112 8.79 23.65 -0.92
N THR A 113 10.05 24.10 -0.83
CA THR A 113 11.21 23.34 -1.29
C THR A 113 11.72 22.41 -0.20
N LEU A 114 12.50 21.39 -0.56
CA LEU A 114 13.12 20.48 0.42
C LEU A 114 14.09 21.24 1.33
N SER A 115 14.79 22.26 0.80
CA SER A 115 15.70 23.12 1.59
C SER A 115 14.94 23.89 2.66
N GLU A 116 13.87 24.59 2.29
CA GLU A 116 13.02 25.34 3.24
C GLU A 116 12.47 24.43 4.35
N LEU A 117 12.05 23.21 4.01
CA LEU A 117 11.58 22.25 5.00
C LEU A 117 12.70 21.75 5.92
N ALA A 118 13.90 21.51 5.39
CA ALA A 118 15.05 21.11 6.20
C ALA A 118 15.50 22.24 7.13
N GLU A 119 15.50 23.50 6.65
CA GLU A 119 15.85 24.71 7.41
C GLU A 119 14.83 25.05 8.49
N ALA A 120 13.58 24.61 8.35
CA ALA A 120 12.54 24.72 9.38
C ALA A 120 12.80 23.85 10.62
N LEU A 121 13.78 22.96 10.58
CA LEU A 121 14.20 22.21 11.76
C LEU A 121 15.26 22.98 12.55
N PRO A 122 15.31 22.80 13.89
CA PRO A 122 16.42 23.33 14.68
C PRO A 122 17.74 22.74 14.19
N VAL A 123 18.85 23.42 14.51
CA VAL A 123 20.19 22.93 14.15
C VAL A 123 20.37 21.51 14.66
N LEU A 124 20.46 20.57 13.71
CA LEU A 124 20.58 19.15 14.00
C LEU A 124 22.01 18.78 14.37
N SER A 125 22.16 17.97 15.39
CA SER A 125 23.45 17.39 15.78
C SER A 125 23.95 16.41 14.70
N ARG A 126 25.24 16.09 14.72
CA ARG A 126 25.84 15.08 13.81
C ARG A 126 25.16 13.72 13.95
N GLU A 127 24.70 13.35 15.13
CA GLU A 127 24.02 12.09 15.40
C GLU A 127 22.61 12.08 14.78
N GLU A 128 21.87 13.17 14.91
CA GLU A 128 20.54 13.30 14.28
C GLU A 128 20.64 13.24 12.76
N TRP A 129 21.61 13.93 12.17
CA TRP A 129 21.89 13.80 10.73
C TRP A 129 22.24 12.38 10.30
N ARG A 130 23.00 11.65 11.12
CA ARG A 130 23.30 10.25 10.84
C ARG A 130 22.03 9.40 10.84
N ARG A 131 21.13 9.61 11.81
CA ARG A 131 19.83 8.91 11.88
C ARG A 131 18.97 9.21 10.66
N ILE A 132 18.85 10.48 10.26
CA ILE A 132 18.10 10.88 9.06
C ILE A 132 18.64 10.18 7.82
N ARG A 133 19.94 10.18 7.59
CA ARG A 133 20.56 9.52 6.44
C ARG A 133 20.37 7.99 6.44
N THR A 134 20.14 7.38 7.59
CA THR A 134 19.97 5.94 7.72
C THR A 134 18.51 5.50 7.71
N HIS A 135 17.61 6.31 8.28
CA HIS A 135 16.22 5.93 8.53
C HIS A 135 15.19 6.92 7.94
N GLY A 136 15.63 8.00 7.33
CA GLY A 136 14.78 9.11 6.90
C GLY A 136 14.35 10.01 8.06
N TYR A 137 13.56 11.03 7.75
CA TYR A 137 12.96 11.93 8.73
C TYR A 137 11.85 11.23 9.52
N SER A 138 11.76 11.52 10.81
CA SER A 138 10.68 11.01 11.66
C SER A 138 9.38 11.81 11.46
N LEU A 139 8.23 11.23 11.80
CA LEU A 139 6.94 11.95 11.83
C LEU A 139 6.97 13.17 12.74
N GLY A 140 7.72 13.10 13.87
CA GLY A 140 7.91 14.25 14.76
C GLY A 140 8.64 15.43 14.08
N GLN A 141 9.66 15.14 13.28
CA GLN A 141 10.36 16.16 12.50
C GLN A 141 9.46 16.76 11.41
N LEU A 142 8.63 15.95 10.73
CA LEU A 142 7.67 16.47 9.75
C LEU A 142 6.62 17.39 10.42
N ILE A 143 6.18 17.08 11.63
CA ILE A 143 5.29 17.95 12.41
C ILE A 143 6.00 19.25 12.77
N ALA A 144 7.26 19.19 13.21
CA ALA A 144 8.05 20.38 13.51
C ALA A 144 8.22 21.28 12.27
N MET A 145 8.49 20.71 11.10
CA MET A 145 8.54 21.46 9.84
C MET A 145 7.22 22.20 9.54
N THR A 146 6.06 21.56 9.78
CA THR A 146 4.76 22.22 9.57
C THR A 146 4.54 23.37 10.57
N ALA A 147 4.93 23.20 11.82
CA ALA A 147 4.78 24.21 12.87
C ALA A 147 5.56 25.49 12.53
N GLU A 148 6.81 25.35 12.11
CA GLU A 148 7.65 26.48 11.68
C GLU A 148 7.08 27.20 10.45
N LEU A 149 6.35 26.48 9.60
CA LEU A 149 5.62 27.07 8.48
C LEU A 149 4.27 27.70 8.88
N GLY A 150 3.90 27.71 10.17
CA GLY A 150 2.59 28.18 10.63
C GLY A 150 1.43 27.31 10.15
N VAL A 151 1.64 26.01 9.96
CA VAL A 151 0.64 25.05 9.51
C VAL A 151 0.38 24.05 10.63
N ARG A 152 -0.89 23.87 10.97
CA ARG A 152 -1.30 22.87 11.96
C ARG A 152 -1.29 21.47 11.33
N ALA A 153 -0.53 20.56 11.93
CA ALA A 153 -0.49 19.16 11.58
C ALA A 153 -1.11 18.30 12.69
N THR A 154 -1.84 17.25 12.30
CA THR A 154 -2.40 16.26 13.21
C THR A 154 -1.92 14.87 12.81
N LEU A 155 -1.19 14.21 13.73
CA LEU A 155 -0.80 12.81 13.58
C LEU A 155 -1.88 11.91 14.18
N SER A 156 -2.36 10.96 13.40
CA SER A 156 -3.35 9.98 13.81
C SER A 156 -2.88 8.57 13.47
N ARG A 157 -3.25 7.61 14.31
CA ARG A 157 -3.14 6.19 13.98
C ARG A 157 -4.54 5.67 13.70
N LEU A 158 -4.80 5.23 12.46
CA LEU A 158 -6.13 4.89 12.00
C LEU A 158 -6.20 3.41 11.59
N THR A 159 -7.38 2.81 11.80
CA THR A 159 -7.75 1.54 11.16
C THR A 159 -8.09 1.78 9.69
N ALA A 160 -8.20 0.72 8.88
CA ALA A 160 -8.66 0.81 7.49
C ALA A 160 -10.04 1.50 7.36
N ARG A 161 -10.95 1.26 8.33
CA ARG A 161 -12.26 1.93 8.37
C ARG A 161 -12.12 3.42 8.69
N GLY A 162 -11.25 3.78 9.63
CA GLY A 162 -10.97 5.19 9.96
C GLY A 162 -10.37 5.94 8.78
N LEU A 163 -9.41 5.31 8.06
CA LEU A 163 -8.80 5.89 6.87
C LEU A 163 -9.83 6.19 5.76
N ALA A 164 -10.85 5.35 5.62
CA ALA A 164 -11.93 5.56 4.62
C ALA A 164 -12.84 6.76 4.94
N GLN A 165 -12.77 7.31 6.15
CA GLN A 165 -13.64 8.40 6.63
C GLN A 165 -12.93 9.76 6.68
N ILE A 166 -11.60 9.81 6.49
CA ILE A 166 -10.87 11.08 6.54
C ILE A 166 -10.90 11.83 5.20
N SER A 167 -10.76 13.14 5.28
CA SER A 167 -10.62 13.99 4.09
C SER A 167 -9.22 13.85 3.49
N LEU A 168 -9.15 13.44 2.22
CA LEU A 168 -7.91 13.37 1.46
C LEU A 168 -7.57 14.72 0.80
N PRO A 169 -6.31 15.01 0.44
CA PRO A 169 -5.12 14.16 0.61
C PRO A 169 -4.54 14.19 2.03
N VAL A 170 -3.78 13.14 2.38
CA VAL A 170 -3.04 13.02 3.64
C VAL A 170 -1.70 12.33 3.42
N LEU A 171 -0.69 12.65 4.23
CA LEU A 171 0.59 11.93 4.22
C LEU A 171 0.43 10.60 4.98
N VAL A 172 0.94 9.53 4.44
CA VAL A 172 0.94 8.19 5.02
C VAL A 172 2.36 7.66 5.18
N TYR A 173 2.58 6.91 6.27
CA TYR A 173 3.80 6.15 6.48
C TYR A 173 3.60 4.72 5.99
N LEU A 174 4.52 4.24 5.18
CA LEU A 174 4.52 2.92 4.58
C LEU A 174 5.74 2.12 5.04
N ASP A 175 5.54 0.89 5.45
CA ASP A 175 6.61 -0.06 5.77
C ASP A 175 6.83 -0.96 4.55
N LEU A 176 7.79 -0.59 3.72
CA LEU A 176 8.11 -1.30 2.48
C LEU A 176 9.23 -2.32 2.71
N PRO A 177 9.34 -3.36 1.88
CA PRO A 177 10.47 -4.28 1.93
C PRO A 177 11.85 -3.59 1.77
N THR A 178 11.88 -2.43 1.14
CA THR A 178 13.06 -1.58 0.95
C THR A 178 13.36 -0.67 2.14
N GLY A 179 12.45 -0.57 3.10
CA GLY A 179 12.54 0.26 4.29
C GLY A 179 11.36 1.24 4.45
N PRO A 180 11.40 2.06 5.50
CA PRO A 180 10.41 3.09 5.78
C PRO A 180 10.25 4.06 4.60
N HIS A 181 9.01 4.43 4.29
CA HIS A 181 8.71 5.35 3.20
C HIS A 181 7.52 6.24 3.52
N TYR A 182 7.52 7.46 2.98
CA TYR A 182 6.40 8.38 3.06
C TYR A 182 5.83 8.64 1.66
N SER A 183 4.51 8.67 1.58
CA SER A 183 3.79 9.04 0.36
C SER A 183 2.54 9.85 0.69
N VAL A 184 1.91 10.48 -0.28
CA VAL A 184 0.64 11.19 -0.08
C VAL A 184 -0.50 10.38 -0.67
N LEU A 185 -1.42 9.94 0.20
CA LEU A 185 -2.65 9.30 -0.21
C LEU A 185 -3.61 10.35 -0.77
N THR A 186 -3.92 10.27 -2.05
CA THR A 186 -4.74 11.25 -2.78
C THR A 186 -6.14 10.73 -3.12
N GLY A 187 -6.34 9.41 -3.15
CA GLY A 187 -7.64 8.82 -3.47
C GLY A 187 -7.73 7.34 -3.13
N MET A 188 -8.96 6.88 -2.87
CA MET A 188 -9.29 5.46 -2.73
C MET A 188 -10.62 5.20 -3.43
N VAL A 189 -10.64 4.34 -4.46
CA VAL A 189 -11.85 3.98 -5.20
C VAL A 189 -11.85 2.49 -5.52
N GLY A 190 -12.91 1.80 -5.15
CA GLY A 190 -13.03 0.36 -5.36
C GLY A 190 -11.86 -0.41 -4.74
N SER A 191 -11.13 -1.16 -5.57
CA SER A 191 -9.96 -1.94 -5.16
C SER A 191 -8.62 -1.23 -5.35
N GLN A 192 -8.63 0.09 -5.63
CA GLN A 192 -7.44 0.87 -5.96
C GLN A 192 -7.21 2.02 -4.99
N VAL A 193 -5.95 2.42 -4.88
CA VAL A 193 -5.45 3.55 -4.07
C VAL A 193 -4.54 4.41 -4.94
N ALA A 194 -4.81 5.71 -4.99
CA ALA A 194 -3.97 6.69 -5.68
C ALA A 194 -3.00 7.34 -4.70
N LEU A 195 -1.74 7.35 -5.05
CA LEU A 195 -0.65 7.96 -4.29
C LEU A 195 0.07 9.00 -5.13
N ALA A 196 0.49 10.10 -4.50
CA ALA A 196 1.50 11.00 -5.00
C ALA A 196 2.80 10.65 -4.26
N ASP A 197 3.64 9.88 -4.92
CA ASP A 197 4.81 9.23 -4.33
C ASP A 197 6.09 9.99 -4.69
N PRO A 198 6.91 10.39 -3.70
CA PRO A 198 8.13 11.18 -3.94
C PRO A 198 9.18 10.50 -4.79
N SER A 199 9.15 9.17 -4.90
CA SER A 199 10.13 8.41 -5.69
C SER A 199 9.59 7.99 -7.06
N GLN A 200 8.25 7.87 -7.20
CA GLN A 200 7.62 7.29 -8.40
C GLN A 200 6.67 8.27 -9.12
N GLY A 201 6.33 9.38 -8.49
CA GLY A 201 5.33 10.31 -9.01
C GLY A 201 3.89 9.86 -8.69
N ALA A 202 2.93 10.18 -9.57
CA ALA A 202 1.56 9.75 -9.39
C ALA A 202 1.40 8.27 -9.76
N VAL A 203 1.08 7.43 -8.77
CA VAL A 203 0.93 5.98 -8.94
C VAL A 203 -0.39 5.47 -8.40
N VAL A 204 -0.85 4.35 -8.94
CA VAL A 204 -2.05 3.65 -8.46
C VAL A 204 -1.66 2.25 -8.02
N TRP A 205 -1.97 1.93 -6.76
CA TRP A 205 -1.70 0.63 -6.17
C TRP A 205 -2.99 -0.17 -5.95
N PRO A 206 -2.92 -1.51 -6.01
CA PRO A 206 -3.97 -2.35 -5.46
C PRO A 206 -4.17 -2.04 -3.96
N LYS A 207 -5.41 -1.95 -3.53
CA LYS A 207 -5.77 -1.66 -2.12
C LYS A 207 -5.15 -2.65 -1.13
N ALA A 208 -5.07 -3.93 -1.52
CA ALA A 208 -4.42 -4.96 -0.71
C ALA A 208 -2.92 -4.67 -0.50
N GLN A 209 -2.20 -4.26 -1.55
CA GLN A 209 -0.79 -3.90 -1.47
C GLN A 209 -0.59 -2.67 -0.56
N PHE A 210 -1.41 -1.64 -0.73
CA PHE A 210 -1.36 -0.46 0.12
C PHE A 210 -1.56 -0.81 1.60
N PHE A 211 -2.62 -1.54 1.94
CA PHE A 211 -2.89 -1.90 3.33
C PHE A 211 -1.84 -2.83 3.93
N SER A 212 -1.22 -3.69 3.14
CA SER A 212 -0.10 -4.52 3.60
C SER A 212 1.12 -3.70 4.00
N ALA A 213 1.38 -2.57 3.31
CA ALA A 213 2.49 -1.67 3.61
C ALA A 213 2.13 -0.63 4.69
N TRP A 214 0.87 -0.13 4.70
CA TRP A 214 0.44 0.94 5.58
C TRP A 214 0.04 0.47 6.97
N SER A 215 -0.67 -0.67 7.07
CA SER A 215 -1.23 -1.16 8.34
C SER A 215 -0.34 -2.24 8.93
N THR A 216 0.54 -1.85 9.83
CA THR A 216 1.17 -2.77 10.78
C THR A 216 0.18 -3.10 11.90
N THR A 217 0.57 -3.76 12.98
CA THR A 217 -0.30 -4.23 14.06
C THR A 217 -1.28 -3.16 14.56
N GLY A 218 -2.56 -3.23 14.14
CA GLY A 218 -3.65 -2.41 14.66
C GLY A 218 -3.87 -1.04 14.03
N GLY A 219 -3.31 -0.76 12.84
CA GLY A 219 -3.55 0.47 12.08
C GLY A 219 -2.29 1.14 11.59
N GLY A 220 -2.44 2.13 10.70
CA GLY A 220 -1.35 2.88 10.09
C GLY A 220 -1.34 4.36 10.51
N TYR A 221 -0.18 4.99 10.34
CA TYR A 221 0.00 6.41 10.65
C TYR A 221 -0.40 7.29 9.47
N VAL A 222 -1.07 8.39 9.82
CA VAL A 222 -1.54 9.43 8.89
C VAL A 222 -1.19 10.80 9.48
N LEU A 223 -0.58 11.66 8.67
CA LEU A 223 -0.40 13.07 8.98
C LEU A 223 -1.36 13.89 8.09
N SER A 224 -2.28 14.59 8.71
CA SER A 224 -3.16 15.57 8.06
C SER A 224 -2.73 16.99 8.40
N ILE A 225 -2.99 17.93 7.49
CA ILE A 225 -2.74 19.36 7.72
C ILE A 225 -4.02 20.16 7.50
N THR A 226 -4.16 21.26 8.24
CA THR A 226 -5.26 22.21 8.11
C THR A 226 -4.75 23.59 7.74
N ALA A 227 -5.61 24.38 7.09
CA ALA A 227 -5.29 25.74 6.68
C ALA A 227 -5.23 26.75 7.86
N ASP A 228 -5.72 26.32 9.04
CA ASP A 228 -5.70 27.19 10.20
C ASP A 228 -4.26 27.40 10.66
N PRO A 229 -3.79 28.66 10.76
CA PRO A 229 -2.47 28.94 11.31
C PRO A 229 -2.40 28.40 12.74
N VAL A 230 -1.21 27.96 13.13
CA VAL A 230 -0.93 27.67 14.53
C VAL A 230 -0.98 29.02 15.25
N GLY A 231 -2.04 29.25 16.07
CA GLY A 231 -2.20 30.46 16.89
C GLY A 231 -1.18 30.54 18.01
#